data_f6a2f048cb5102611c9d6575cf48534e
#
_entry.id   f6a2f048cb5102611c9d6575cf48534e
#
_cell.length_a   1.000
_cell.length_b   1.000
_cell.length_c   1.000
_cell.angle_alpha   90.00
_cell.angle_beta   90.00
_cell.angle_gamma   90.00
#
_symmetry.space_group_name_H-M   'P 1'
#
loop_
_entity.id
_entity.type
_entity.pdbx_description
1 polymer ?
#
loop_
_entity_poly.entity_id
_entity_poly.type
_entity_poly.pdbx_seq_one_letter_code
_entity_poly.pdbx_strand_id
1 'polypeptide(L)' 'XDAGGAFGKMEAAREDEFFYKQQKEQLKQLREHIQQEVEHHKSQLDNHQKVLQRHQQRISEIEAQERALGKE' A
#
# COMPACT_ATOMS: atom_id res chain seq x y z
N UNK A 1 3.85 -46.71 -22.83
CA UNK A 1 3.81 -46.53 -22.65
C UNK A 1 4.13 -46.26 -21.97
N ASP A 2 4.54 -46.92 -21.50
CA ASP A 2 5.08 -46.62 -20.18
C ASP A 2 6.53 -46.18 -20.23
N ALA A 3 7.05 -46.16 -21.42
CA ALA A 3 8.44 -45.69 -21.54
C ALA A 3 8.62 -44.30 -20.99
N GLY A 4 7.60 -43.48 -21.09
CA GLY A 4 7.69 -42.14 -20.57
C GLY A 4 7.21 -41.99 -19.15
N GLY A 5 6.88 -43.07 -18.46
CA GLY A 5 6.27 -42.97 -17.15
C GLY A 5 7.13 -42.23 -16.14
N ALA A 6 8.36 -42.66 -15.98
CA ALA A 6 9.27 -42.03 -15.02
C ALA A 6 9.64 -40.62 -15.46
N PHE A 7 9.96 -40.48 -16.72
CA PHE A 7 10.31 -39.15 -17.23
C PHE A 7 9.10 -38.22 -17.21
N GLY A 8 7.92 -38.75 -17.53
CA GLY A 8 6.71 -37.96 -17.47
C GLY A 8 6.43 -37.43 -16.08
N LYS A 9 6.61 -38.27 -15.08
CA LYS A 9 6.42 -37.86 -13.70
C LYS A 9 7.45 -36.82 -13.29
N MET A 10 8.70 -36.99 -13.71
CA MET A 10 9.74 -36.00 -13.41
C MET A 10 9.44 -34.68 -14.09
N GLU A 11 8.99 -34.74 -15.33
CA GLU A 11 8.63 -33.53 -16.06
C GLU A 11 7.48 -32.82 -15.38
N ALA A 12 6.46 -33.56 -14.98
CA ALA A 12 5.33 -32.96 -14.31
C ALA A 12 5.73 -32.34 -12.97
N ALA A 13 6.59 -33.04 -12.23
CA ALA A 13 7.07 -32.50 -10.96
C ALA A 13 7.85 -31.20 -11.17
N ARG A 14 8.69 -31.17 -12.19
CA ARG A 14 9.46 -29.95 -12.49
C ARG A 14 8.54 -28.82 -12.91
N GLU A 15 7.53 -29.12 -13.74
CA GLU A 15 6.58 -28.11 -14.15
C GLU A 15 5.80 -27.57 -12.97
N ASP A 16 5.39 -28.45 -12.06
CA ASP A 16 4.67 -28.02 -10.86
C ASP A 16 5.56 -27.14 -10.00
N GLU A 17 6.82 -27.52 -9.84
CA GLU A 17 7.74 -26.72 -9.03
C GLU A 17 7.96 -25.35 -9.68
N PHE A 18 8.14 -25.32 -10.99
CA PHE A 18 8.32 -24.07 -11.70
C PHE A 18 7.09 -23.19 -11.58
N PHE A 19 5.93 -23.81 -11.74
CA PHE A 19 4.67 -23.08 -11.63
C PHE A 19 4.50 -22.47 -10.24
N TYR A 20 4.79 -23.25 -9.21
CA TYR A 20 4.71 -22.74 -7.84
C TYR A 20 5.65 -21.56 -7.65
N LYS A 21 6.87 -21.68 -8.14
CA LYS A 21 7.84 -20.60 -7.97
C LYS A 21 7.38 -19.34 -8.69
N GLN A 22 6.82 -19.51 -9.88
CA GLN A 22 6.32 -18.36 -10.63
C GLN A 22 5.17 -17.69 -9.88
N GLN A 23 4.24 -18.48 -9.40
CA GLN A 23 3.10 -17.91 -8.68
C GLN A 23 3.55 -17.22 -7.40
N LYS A 24 4.49 -17.82 -6.70
CA LYS A 24 4.99 -17.22 -5.47
C LYS A 24 5.66 -15.89 -5.77
N GLU A 25 6.42 -15.84 -6.84
CA GLU A 25 7.09 -14.59 -7.21
C GLU A 25 6.08 -13.52 -7.62
N GLN A 26 5.05 -13.91 -8.34
CA GLN A 26 4.01 -12.96 -8.74
C GLN A 26 3.28 -12.42 -7.54
N LEU A 27 2.95 -13.29 -6.59
CA LEU A 27 2.29 -12.84 -5.37
C LEU A 27 3.19 -11.92 -4.55
N LYS A 28 4.48 -12.22 -4.52
CA LYS A 28 5.42 -11.37 -3.80
C LYS A 28 5.46 -9.98 -4.43
N GLN A 29 5.51 -9.91 -5.75
CA GLN A 29 5.53 -8.64 -6.44
C GLN A 29 4.24 -7.86 -6.21
N LEU A 30 3.11 -8.56 -6.24
CA LEU A 30 1.84 -7.92 -5.98
C LEU A 30 1.78 -7.38 -4.54
N ARG A 31 2.25 -8.19 -3.59
CA ARG A 31 2.27 -7.74 -2.20
C ARG A 31 3.16 -6.51 -2.04
N GLU A 32 4.33 -6.53 -2.67
CA GLU A 32 5.24 -5.38 -2.57
C GLU A 32 4.61 -4.14 -3.17
N HIS A 33 3.92 -4.30 -4.29
CA HIS A 33 3.25 -3.17 -4.92
C HIS A 33 2.17 -2.59 -4.00
N ILE A 34 1.39 -3.46 -3.40
CA ILE A 34 0.33 -3.01 -2.50
C ILE A 34 0.93 -2.36 -1.25
N GLN A 35 2.03 -2.89 -0.75
CA GLN A 35 2.70 -2.29 0.39
C GLN A 35 3.19 -0.88 0.06
N GLN A 36 3.70 -0.67 -1.16
CA GLN A 36 4.08 0.67 -1.58
C GLN A 36 2.88 1.60 -1.65
N GLU A 37 1.75 1.09 -2.13
CA GLU A 37 0.52 1.88 -2.15
C GLU A 37 0.10 2.28 -0.73
N VAL A 38 0.19 1.34 0.19
CA VAL A 38 -0.15 1.62 1.58
C VAL A 38 0.74 2.72 2.14
N GLU A 39 2.05 2.63 1.88
CA GLU A 39 2.97 3.65 2.37
C GLU A 39 2.67 5.01 1.77
N HIS A 40 2.33 5.05 0.50
CA HIS A 40 1.98 6.29 -0.15
C HIS A 40 0.76 6.94 0.51
N HIS A 41 -0.26 6.14 0.76
CA HIS A 41 -1.47 6.67 1.37
C HIS A 41 -1.25 7.06 2.83
N LYS A 42 -0.38 6.37 3.53
CA LYS A 42 -0.02 6.78 4.89
C LYS A 42 0.65 8.14 4.88
N SER A 43 1.53 8.38 3.90
CA SER A 43 2.16 9.69 3.78
C SER A 43 1.13 10.77 3.51
N GLN A 44 0.17 10.50 2.63
CA GLN A 44 -0.88 11.46 2.35
C GLN A 44 -1.71 11.75 3.58
N LEU A 45 -2.00 10.73 4.36
CA LEU A 45 -2.77 10.90 5.59
C LEU A 45 -2.03 11.81 6.57
N ASP A 46 -0.73 11.58 6.71
CA ASP A 46 0.09 12.40 7.59
C ASP A 46 0.08 13.86 7.11
N ASN A 47 0.23 14.07 5.81
CA ASN A 47 0.21 15.41 5.25
C ASN A 47 -1.14 16.10 5.49
N HIS A 48 -2.22 15.34 5.30
CA HIS A 48 -3.55 15.90 5.55
C HIS A 48 -3.72 16.30 7.00
N GLN A 49 -3.22 15.51 7.91
CA GLN A 49 -3.31 15.84 9.33
C GLN A 49 -2.56 17.13 9.64
N LYS A 50 -1.39 17.30 9.04
CA LYS A 50 -0.61 18.52 9.25
C LYS A 50 -1.34 19.74 8.72
N VAL A 51 -1.94 19.60 7.55
CA VAL A 51 -2.71 20.70 6.97
C VAL A 51 -3.90 21.05 7.84
N LEU A 52 -4.59 20.03 8.33
CA LEU A 52 -5.73 20.25 9.24
C LEU A 52 -5.29 21.01 10.48
N GLN A 53 -4.17 20.63 11.06
CA GLN A 53 -3.66 21.31 12.25
C GLN A 53 -3.39 22.78 11.97
N ARG A 54 -2.74 23.05 10.84
CA ARG A 54 -2.45 24.44 10.47
C ARG A 54 -3.73 25.24 10.30
N HIS A 55 -4.72 24.64 9.64
CA HIS A 55 -5.97 25.35 9.39
C HIS A 55 -6.74 25.58 10.70
N GLN A 56 -6.75 24.61 11.57
CA GLN A 56 -7.42 24.79 12.85
C GLN A 56 -6.77 25.86 13.70
N GLN A 57 -5.44 25.91 13.66
CA GLN A 57 -4.72 26.97 14.36
C GLN A 57 -5.05 28.33 13.76
N ARG A 58 -5.10 28.41 12.44
CA ARG A 58 -5.43 29.66 11.77
C ARG A 58 -6.84 30.12 12.10
N ILE A 59 -7.79 29.16 12.15
CA ILE A 59 -9.15 29.47 12.50
C ILE A 59 -9.21 30.04 13.92
N SER A 60 -8.46 29.44 14.84
CA SER A 60 -8.44 29.95 16.21
C SER A 60 -7.89 31.36 16.27
N GLU A 61 -6.85 31.65 15.48
CA GLU A 61 -6.29 32.99 15.43
C GLU A 61 -7.31 33.99 14.89
N ILE A 62 -8.01 33.61 13.84
CA ILE A 62 -9.00 34.50 13.24
C ILE A 62 -10.15 34.73 14.20
N GLU A 63 -10.59 33.69 14.89
CA GLU A 63 -11.65 33.85 15.88
C GLU A 63 -11.24 34.80 16.99
N ALA A 64 -9.98 34.73 17.40
CA ALA A 64 -9.47 35.67 18.41
C ALA A 64 -9.50 37.10 17.89
N GLN A 65 -9.11 37.28 16.63
CA GLN A 65 -9.16 38.61 16.01
C GLN A 65 -10.60 39.12 15.90
N GLU A 66 -11.51 38.21 15.52
CA GLU A 66 -12.92 38.59 15.45
C GLU A 66 -13.45 39.04 16.79
N ARG A 67 -13.10 38.32 17.86
CA ARG A 67 -13.54 38.68 19.19
C ARG A 67 -12.99 40.04 19.59
N ALA A 68 -11.73 40.30 19.25
CA ALA A 68 -11.14 41.58 19.58
C ALA A 68 -11.84 42.72 18.86
N LEU A 69 -12.20 42.52 17.61
CA LEU A 69 -12.89 43.54 16.84
C LEU A 69 -14.38 43.65 17.17
N GLY A 70 -14.97 42.58 17.60
CA GLY A 70 -16.40 42.57 17.85
C GLY A 70 -16.84 43.13 19.19
N LYS A 71 -15.93 43.72 19.93
CA LYS A 71 -16.24 44.26 21.23
C LYS A 71 -16.87 45.64 21.14
N GLU A 72 -17.26 46.02 20.04
CA GLU A 72 -18.00 47.22 19.92
C GLU A 72 -19.42 47.05 20.30
#